data_1ed62976685c74942edab8652ba107ff
#
_entry.id   1ed62976685c74942edab8652ba107ff
#
_cell.length_a   1.000
_cell.length_b   1.000
_cell.length_c   1.000
_cell.angle_alpha   90.00
_cell.angle_beta   90.00
_cell.angle_gamma   90.00
#
_symmetry.space_group_name_H-M   'P 1'
#
loop_
_entity.id
_entity.type
_entity.pdbx_description
1 polymer ?
#
loop_
_entity_poly.entity_id
_entity_poly.type
_entity_poly.pdbx_seq_one_letter_code
_entity_poly.pdbx_strand_id
1 'polypeptide(L)'
;MQNAILSCGFSRRNPLYGEINDLGYNKRLIWSLMKKSDFHFDLPPELIAQAPLPDRTDSRLLLVPPGDAPFQDRQFRELPDLLQAGDLLIFNDTRVIPARLYGQKQTGGQVEILIERLLPDQCVRAQVGASKSPKAGSGITLTDGTLLTVLGREEEFYRLRFDTEEPVETVLNRLGKMPLPPYIQRDADADDDTRYQTVFARHAGAVAAPTAGLHFDQEILTQLQAKDVKLGHITLH
;
A
#
# COMPACT_ATOMS: atom_id res chain seq x y z
N MET A 1 -13.72 0.22 -10.44
CA MET A 1 -13.29 -1.16 -10.73
C MET A 1 -11.83 -1.32 -10.34
N GLN A 2 -11.55 -2.04 -9.27
CA GLN A 2 -10.15 -2.39 -8.93
C GLN A 2 -9.71 -3.52 -9.86
N ASN A 3 -8.64 -3.32 -10.60
CA ASN A 3 -8.04 -4.34 -11.45
C ASN A 3 -6.75 -4.82 -10.80
N ALA A 4 -6.65 -6.11 -10.54
CA ALA A 4 -5.38 -6.74 -10.19
C ALA A 4 -4.65 -7.10 -11.49
N ILE A 5 -3.38 -6.68 -11.61
CA ILE A 5 -2.50 -7.10 -12.71
C ILE A 5 -1.56 -8.13 -12.11
N LEU A 6 -1.70 -9.37 -12.55
CA LEU A 6 -0.79 -10.45 -12.19
C LEU A 6 0.20 -10.65 -13.33
N SER A 7 1.46 -10.33 -13.09
CA SER A 7 2.56 -10.73 -13.97
C SER A 7 3.10 -12.06 -13.44
N CYS A 8 2.70 -13.16 -14.07
CA CYS A 8 3.24 -14.47 -13.75
C CYS A 8 4.54 -14.69 -14.51
N GLY A 9 5.66 -14.31 -13.91
CA GLY A 9 6.99 -14.69 -14.36
C GLY A 9 7.28 -16.13 -13.98
N PHE A 10 6.82 -17.11 -14.76
CA PHE A 10 7.22 -18.49 -14.58
C PHE A 10 8.68 -18.66 -14.98
N SER A 11 9.55 -18.81 -14.00
CA SER A 11 10.94 -19.24 -14.22
C SER A 11 10.99 -20.75 -14.48
N ARG A 12 10.55 -21.16 -15.66
CA ARG A 12 11.20 -22.30 -16.33
C ARG A 12 12.12 -21.68 -17.36
N ARG A 13 13.43 -21.65 -17.08
CA ARG A 13 14.54 -21.27 -17.97
C ARG A 13 14.07 -20.48 -19.18
N ASN A 14 13.80 -19.19 -18.97
CA ASN A 14 13.48 -18.30 -20.09
C ASN A 14 14.70 -18.30 -21.01
N PRO A 15 14.61 -18.74 -22.27
CA PRO A 15 15.72 -18.71 -23.21
C PRO A 15 16.26 -17.30 -23.51
N LEU A 16 15.58 -16.25 -23.04
CA LEU A 16 16.05 -14.86 -23.09
C LEU A 16 17.01 -14.50 -21.96
N TYR A 17 17.11 -15.32 -20.90
CA TYR A 17 18.22 -15.29 -19.95
C TYR A 17 19.15 -16.45 -20.31
N GLY A 18 19.69 -16.42 -21.52
CA GLY A 18 20.88 -17.19 -21.85
C GLY A 18 21.90 -16.94 -20.77
N GLU A 19 22.65 -18.01 -20.42
CA GLU A 19 23.78 -17.97 -19.51
C GLU A 19 24.45 -16.61 -19.61
N ILE A 20 24.65 -15.94 -18.46
CA ILE A 20 25.47 -14.73 -18.38
C ILE A 20 26.89 -15.19 -18.70
N ASN A 21 27.14 -15.41 -19.97
CA ASN A 21 28.46 -15.57 -20.50
C ASN A 21 29.12 -14.19 -20.49
N ASP A 22 30.37 -14.13 -20.14
CA ASP A 22 31.32 -13.04 -20.03
C ASP A 22 31.33 -11.96 -21.13
N LEU A 23 30.25 -11.72 -21.79
CA LEU A 23 30.03 -10.62 -22.73
C LEU A 23 29.24 -9.52 -22.00
N GLY A 24 30.01 -8.57 -21.45
CA GLY A 24 29.59 -7.40 -20.70
C GLY A 24 28.36 -6.67 -21.27
N TYR A 25 27.17 -7.22 -21.13
CA TYR A 25 25.94 -6.49 -21.33
C TYR A 25 25.74 -5.53 -20.18
N ASN A 26 26.08 -4.30 -20.46
CA ASN A 26 25.95 -3.17 -19.58
C ASN A 26 24.46 -3.00 -19.21
N LYS A 27 24.04 -3.54 -18.06
CA LYS A 27 22.69 -3.36 -17.51
C LYS A 27 22.27 -1.87 -17.48
N ARG A 28 23.22 -0.95 -17.48
CA ARG A 28 22.99 0.50 -17.59
C ARG A 28 22.39 0.94 -18.92
N LEU A 29 22.60 0.24 -20.04
CA LEU A 29 22.15 0.68 -21.36
C LEU A 29 20.65 0.49 -21.60
N ILE A 30 20.04 -0.55 -21.06
CA ILE A 30 18.60 -0.80 -21.26
C ILE A 30 17.77 0.20 -20.44
N TRP A 31 18.17 0.50 -19.21
CA TRP A 31 17.47 1.49 -18.37
C TRP A 31 17.66 2.93 -18.83
N SER A 32 18.70 3.24 -19.60
CA SER A 32 18.94 4.60 -20.13
C SER A 32 18.08 4.93 -21.36
N LEU A 33 17.42 3.94 -21.97
CA LEU A 33 16.58 4.12 -23.15
C LEU A 33 15.10 4.35 -22.80
N MET A 34 14.62 3.90 -21.62
CA MET A 34 13.23 4.06 -21.18
C MET A 34 13.07 5.29 -20.31
N LYS A 35 12.18 6.19 -20.71
CA LYS A 35 11.82 7.39 -19.96
C LYS A 35 10.51 7.17 -19.21
N LYS A 36 10.31 7.87 -18.09
CA LYS A 36 9.03 7.87 -17.38
C LYS A 36 7.86 8.23 -18.30
N SER A 37 8.08 9.14 -19.26
CA SER A 37 7.09 9.55 -20.26
C SER A 37 6.60 8.41 -21.15
N ASP A 38 7.40 7.35 -21.35
CA ASP A 38 7.05 6.23 -22.21
C ASP A 38 5.94 5.34 -21.61
N PHE A 39 5.67 5.54 -20.32
CA PHE A 39 4.59 4.89 -19.56
C PHE A 39 3.39 5.81 -19.33
N HIS A 40 3.41 7.01 -19.93
CA HIS A 40 2.29 7.93 -19.78
C HIS A 40 1.12 7.48 -20.65
N PHE A 41 -0.06 7.48 -20.08
CA PHE A 41 -1.32 7.28 -20.80
C PHE A 41 -2.41 8.11 -20.12
N ASP A 42 -3.45 8.45 -20.87
CA ASP A 42 -4.61 9.14 -20.33
C ASP A 42 -5.50 8.12 -19.61
N LEU A 43 -5.61 8.26 -18.29
CA LEU A 43 -6.49 7.43 -17.45
C LEU A 43 -7.77 8.21 -17.15
N PRO A 44 -8.93 7.83 -17.72
CA PRO A 44 -10.20 8.45 -17.40
C PRO A 44 -10.52 8.29 -15.90
N PRO A 45 -10.88 9.39 -15.20
CA PRO A 45 -11.11 9.35 -13.74
C PRO A 45 -12.21 8.34 -13.33
N GLU A 46 -13.21 8.14 -14.18
CA GLU A 46 -14.30 7.19 -13.95
C GLU A 46 -13.87 5.72 -13.94
N LEU A 47 -12.67 5.42 -14.44
CA LEU A 47 -12.08 4.08 -14.37
C LEU A 47 -11.36 3.81 -13.04
N ILE A 48 -11.21 4.83 -12.20
CA ILE A 48 -10.64 4.69 -10.86
C ILE A 48 -11.79 4.39 -9.88
N ALA A 49 -11.87 3.13 -9.44
CA ALA A 49 -12.87 2.73 -8.46
C ALA A 49 -12.70 3.51 -7.14
N GLN A 50 -13.80 4.02 -6.61
CA GLN A 50 -13.84 4.78 -5.35
C GLN A 50 -14.26 3.92 -4.16
N ALA A 51 -14.81 2.73 -4.40
CA ALA A 51 -15.17 1.75 -3.39
C ALA A 51 -14.81 0.34 -3.86
N PRO A 52 -14.49 -0.58 -2.94
CA PRO A 52 -14.29 -1.99 -3.28
C PRO A 52 -15.60 -2.65 -3.71
N LEU A 53 -15.51 -3.73 -4.50
CA LEU A 53 -16.66 -4.61 -4.73
C LEU A 53 -17.07 -5.31 -3.42
N PRO A 54 -18.33 -5.77 -3.28
CA PRO A 54 -18.78 -6.49 -2.08
C PRO A 54 -17.85 -7.67 -1.75
N ASP A 55 -17.57 -8.54 -2.69
CA ASP A 55 -16.65 -9.63 -2.53
C ASP A 55 -15.25 -9.29 -3.08
N ARG A 56 -14.22 -9.66 -2.33
CA ARG A 56 -12.81 -9.38 -2.70
C ARG A 56 -12.43 -10.03 -4.02
N THR A 57 -12.95 -11.23 -4.25
CA THR A 57 -12.62 -12.09 -5.40
C THR A 57 -13.39 -11.76 -6.67
N ASP A 58 -14.36 -10.84 -6.60
CA ASP A 58 -15.12 -10.38 -7.77
C ASP A 58 -14.34 -9.41 -8.67
N SER A 59 -13.17 -8.99 -8.22
CA SER A 59 -12.31 -8.10 -9.02
C SER A 59 -11.91 -8.74 -10.34
N ARG A 60 -11.79 -7.89 -11.37
CA ARG A 60 -11.23 -8.31 -12.65
C ARG A 60 -9.75 -8.61 -12.51
N LEU A 61 -9.29 -9.63 -13.22
CA LEU A 61 -7.89 -10.03 -13.33
C LEU A 61 -7.47 -9.97 -14.79
N LEU A 62 -6.41 -9.23 -15.08
CA LEU A 62 -5.78 -9.28 -16.41
C LEU A 62 -4.63 -10.28 -16.36
N LEU A 63 -4.77 -11.37 -17.09
CA LEU A 63 -3.69 -12.32 -17.31
C LEU A 63 -2.84 -11.86 -18.49
N VAL A 64 -1.55 -11.63 -18.22
CA VAL A 64 -0.55 -11.25 -19.21
C VAL A 64 0.36 -12.44 -19.47
N PRO A 65 0.11 -13.23 -20.54
CA PRO A 65 0.96 -14.37 -20.88
C PRO A 65 2.34 -13.91 -21.34
N PRO A 66 3.37 -14.76 -21.26
CA PRO A 66 4.69 -14.45 -21.80
C PRO A 66 4.65 -14.43 -23.35
N GLY A 67 5.55 -13.62 -23.94
CA GLY A 67 5.67 -13.46 -25.40
C GLY A 67 4.52 -12.66 -26.02
N ASP A 68 4.14 -13.00 -27.25
CA ASP A 68 3.16 -12.26 -28.06
C ASP A 68 1.73 -12.81 -27.93
N ALA A 69 1.47 -13.69 -26.96
CA ALA A 69 0.13 -14.21 -26.72
C ALA A 69 -0.82 -13.10 -26.25
N PRO A 70 -2.09 -13.09 -26.68
CA PRO A 70 -3.03 -12.04 -26.33
C PRO A 70 -3.32 -12.02 -24.82
N PHE A 71 -3.56 -10.82 -24.29
CA PHE A 71 -4.02 -10.65 -22.93
C PHE A 71 -5.39 -11.30 -22.74
N GLN A 72 -5.64 -11.80 -21.52
CA GLN A 72 -6.89 -12.49 -21.21
C GLN A 72 -7.57 -11.81 -20.03
N ASP A 73 -8.82 -11.41 -20.23
CA ASP A 73 -9.68 -10.94 -19.15
C ASP A 73 -10.18 -12.15 -18.35
N ARG A 74 -9.97 -12.09 -17.02
CA ARG A 74 -10.34 -13.11 -16.05
C ARG A 74 -11.03 -12.46 -14.83
N GLN A 75 -11.50 -13.27 -13.92
CA GLN A 75 -11.87 -12.83 -12.56
C GLN A 75 -10.83 -13.33 -11.56
N PHE A 76 -10.66 -12.58 -10.46
CA PHE A 76 -9.65 -12.93 -9.46
C PHE A 76 -9.93 -14.30 -8.81
N ARG A 77 -11.21 -14.69 -8.70
CA ARG A 77 -11.61 -16.03 -8.22
C ARG A 77 -11.07 -17.19 -9.05
N GLU A 78 -10.65 -16.95 -10.30
CA GLU A 78 -10.03 -17.94 -11.18
C GLU A 78 -8.51 -18.11 -10.91
N LEU A 79 -7.94 -17.33 -9.99
CA LEU A 79 -6.49 -17.41 -9.69
C LEU A 79 -6.01 -18.81 -9.34
N PRO A 80 -6.76 -19.64 -8.57
CA PRO A 80 -6.33 -21.02 -8.29
C PRO A 80 -6.14 -21.86 -9.57
N ASP A 81 -6.87 -21.60 -10.64
CA ASP A 81 -6.75 -22.34 -11.91
C ASP A 81 -5.49 -21.97 -12.69
N LEU A 82 -4.91 -20.81 -12.41
CA LEU A 82 -3.69 -20.32 -13.04
C LEU A 82 -2.41 -20.83 -12.39
N LEU A 83 -2.52 -21.41 -11.19
CA LEU A 83 -1.38 -21.87 -10.39
C LEU A 83 -1.33 -23.40 -10.34
N GLN A 84 -0.15 -23.95 -10.11
CA GLN A 84 0.10 -25.41 -10.12
C GLN A 84 0.65 -25.85 -8.77
N ALA A 85 0.47 -27.14 -8.47
CA ALA A 85 1.10 -27.76 -7.30
C ALA A 85 2.61 -27.52 -7.29
N GLY A 86 3.15 -27.10 -6.14
CA GLY A 86 4.55 -26.76 -5.97
C GLY A 86 4.91 -25.29 -6.26
N ASP A 87 3.99 -24.48 -6.79
CA ASP A 87 4.18 -23.03 -6.89
C ASP A 87 4.28 -22.40 -5.50
N LEU A 88 5.00 -21.28 -5.39
CA LEU A 88 5.14 -20.50 -4.16
C LEU A 88 4.61 -19.10 -4.36
N LEU A 89 3.58 -18.73 -3.59
CA LEU A 89 3.09 -17.37 -3.46
C LEU A 89 3.72 -16.69 -2.25
N ILE A 90 4.28 -15.50 -2.45
CA ILE A 90 4.82 -14.66 -1.38
C ILE A 90 3.88 -13.50 -1.11
N PHE A 91 3.44 -13.37 0.14
CA PHE A 91 2.55 -12.31 0.61
C PHE A 91 3.32 -11.31 1.47
N ASN A 92 2.95 -10.03 1.37
CA ASN A 92 3.32 -9.04 2.38
C ASN A 92 2.24 -9.05 3.47
N ASP A 93 2.60 -9.51 4.67
CA ASP A 93 1.69 -9.65 5.81
C ASP A 93 1.68 -8.42 6.72
N THR A 94 2.12 -7.29 6.22
CA THR A 94 2.02 -6.03 6.94
C THR A 94 0.56 -5.68 7.22
N ARG A 95 0.31 -5.05 8.39
CA ARG A 95 -0.99 -4.50 8.78
C ARG A 95 -0.94 -2.99 8.74
N VAL A 96 -1.90 -2.40 8.03
CA VAL A 96 -2.03 -0.94 7.95
C VAL A 96 -2.48 -0.39 9.30
N ILE A 97 -1.83 0.69 9.74
CA ILE A 97 -2.24 1.44 10.92
C ILE A 97 -3.14 2.62 10.50
N PRO A 98 -4.06 3.09 11.36
CA PRO A 98 -4.89 4.26 11.08
C PRO A 98 -4.05 5.54 11.16
N ALA A 99 -3.23 5.77 10.15
CA ALA A 99 -2.13 6.73 10.14
C ALA A 99 -2.54 8.16 9.82
N ARG A 100 -3.82 8.42 9.46
CA ARG A 100 -4.31 9.75 9.11
C ARG A 100 -5.00 10.40 10.29
N LEU A 101 -4.48 11.55 10.74
CA LEU A 101 -5.02 12.34 11.83
C LEU A 101 -5.42 13.73 11.37
N TYR A 102 -6.38 14.31 12.06
CA TYR A 102 -6.80 15.69 11.86
C TYR A 102 -6.62 16.49 13.13
N GLY A 103 -6.26 17.75 12.98
CA GLY A 103 -6.04 18.64 14.11
C GLY A 103 -6.06 20.11 13.71
N GLN A 104 -5.71 20.96 14.65
CA GLN A 104 -5.70 22.40 14.50
C GLN A 104 -4.41 22.99 15.06
N LYS A 105 -3.80 23.91 14.33
CA LYS A 105 -2.67 24.70 14.82
C LYS A 105 -3.15 25.70 15.89
N GLN A 106 -2.28 26.11 16.77
CA GLN A 106 -2.56 27.18 17.74
C GLN A 106 -3.10 28.47 17.10
N THR A 107 -2.81 28.71 15.82
CA THR A 107 -3.33 29.84 15.05
C THR A 107 -4.72 29.62 14.45
N GLY A 108 -5.38 28.51 14.76
CA GLY A 108 -6.73 28.15 14.26
C GLY A 108 -6.75 27.45 12.91
N GLY A 109 -5.63 27.32 12.20
CA GLY A 109 -5.60 26.65 10.90
C GLY A 109 -5.71 25.13 11.03
N GLN A 110 -6.57 24.51 10.21
CA GLN A 110 -6.71 23.05 10.15
C GLN A 110 -5.46 22.40 9.58
N VAL A 111 -5.16 21.20 10.06
CA VAL A 111 -4.08 20.36 9.56
C VAL A 111 -4.54 18.92 9.38
N GLU A 112 -4.05 18.30 8.33
CA GLU A 112 -4.08 16.86 8.11
C GLU A 112 -2.66 16.32 8.34
N ILE A 113 -2.54 15.25 9.11
CA ILE A 113 -1.27 14.60 9.42
C ILE A 113 -1.36 13.18 8.88
N LEU A 114 -0.46 12.82 7.97
CA LEU A 114 -0.29 11.47 7.50
C LEU A 114 1.02 10.92 8.05
N ILE A 115 0.93 10.05 9.04
CA ILE A 115 2.10 9.41 9.64
C ILE A 115 2.72 8.47 8.61
N GLU A 116 4.02 8.58 8.41
CA GLU A 116 4.81 7.68 7.56
C GLU A 116 5.50 6.61 8.41
N ARG A 117 5.95 7.00 9.62
CA ARG A 117 6.68 6.08 10.50
C ARG A 117 6.55 6.47 11.96
N LEU A 118 6.40 5.45 12.81
CA LEU A 118 6.55 5.59 14.25
C LEU A 118 8.03 5.63 14.61
N LEU A 119 8.40 6.51 15.52
CA LEU A 119 9.77 6.71 16.01
C LEU A 119 9.79 6.52 17.54
N PRO A 120 10.96 6.30 18.16
CA PRO A 120 11.10 6.31 19.60
C PRO A 120 10.63 7.63 20.25
N ASP A 121 10.43 7.60 21.56
CA ASP A 121 10.15 8.77 22.40
C ASP A 121 8.87 9.52 22.00
N GLN A 122 7.79 8.79 21.76
CA GLN A 122 6.47 9.34 21.36
C GLN A 122 6.53 10.20 20.09
N CYS A 123 7.54 9.99 19.26
CA CYS A 123 7.73 10.73 18.04
C CYS A 123 7.19 9.97 16.82
N VAL A 124 6.85 10.74 15.78
CA VAL A 124 6.49 10.22 14.48
C VAL A 124 7.15 11.04 13.38
N ARG A 125 7.39 10.39 12.24
CA ARG A 125 7.68 11.04 10.98
C ARG A 125 6.39 11.09 10.17
N ALA A 126 6.00 12.28 9.69
CA ALA A 126 4.71 12.48 9.06
C ALA A 126 4.75 13.54 7.97
N GLN A 127 3.87 13.43 6.99
CA GLN A 127 3.51 14.53 6.13
C GLN A 127 2.44 15.39 6.84
N VAL A 128 2.51 16.70 6.65
CA VAL A 128 1.55 17.64 7.25
C VAL A 128 0.97 18.53 6.16
N GLY A 129 -0.29 18.29 5.85
CA GLY A 129 -1.09 19.13 4.96
C GLY A 129 -1.69 20.30 5.74
N ALA A 130 -1.32 21.55 5.37
CA ALA A 130 -1.86 22.76 5.96
C ALA A 130 -1.71 23.94 4.99
N SER A 131 -2.61 24.93 5.07
CA SER A 131 -2.55 26.15 4.26
C SER A 131 -1.24 26.93 4.43
N LYS A 132 -0.66 26.87 5.63
CA LYS A 132 0.69 27.40 5.95
C LYS A 132 1.41 26.35 6.78
N SER A 133 2.62 26.00 6.36
CA SER A 133 3.47 25.01 7.06
C SER A 133 3.65 25.36 8.52
N PRO A 134 3.50 24.40 9.46
CA PRO A 134 3.78 24.63 10.87
C PRO A 134 5.28 24.82 11.06
N LYS A 135 5.65 25.67 12.04
CA LYS A 135 7.06 25.95 12.38
C LYS A 135 7.52 25.00 13.49
N ALA A 136 8.82 24.73 13.54
CA ALA A 136 9.42 24.03 14.67
C ALA A 136 9.10 24.77 15.99
N GLY A 137 8.79 24.01 17.02
CA GLY A 137 8.33 24.51 18.33
C GLY A 137 6.84 24.88 18.40
N SER A 138 6.10 24.85 17.28
CA SER A 138 4.65 25.09 17.32
C SER A 138 3.87 23.84 17.73
N GLY A 139 2.68 24.07 18.32
CA GLY A 139 1.76 23.01 18.72
C GLY A 139 0.68 22.75 17.69
N ILE A 140 0.23 21.50 17.62
CA ILE A 140 -0.97 21.05 16.94
C ILE A 140 -1.84 20.33 17.96
N THR A 141 -3.13 20.68 18.01
CA THR A 141 -4.11 20.00 18.87
C THR A 141 -4.96 19.06 18.04
N LEU A 142 -5.01 17.79 18.38
CA LEU A 142 -5.88 16.79 17.74
C LEU A 142 -7.34 17.00 18.20
N THR A 143 -8.24 16.27 17.57
CA THR A 143 -9.70 16.43 17.77
C THR A 143 -10.19 16.11 19.17
N ASP A 144 -9.44 15.33 19.95
CA ASP A 144 -9.73 14.99 21.35
C ASP A 144 -9.00 15.86 22.37
N GLY A 145 -8.21 16.84 21.91
CA GLY A 145 -7.39 17.70 22.74
C GLY A 145 -5.95 17.22 22.94
N THR A 146 -5.55 16.06 22.41
CA THR A 146 -4.15 15.60 22.45
C THR A 146 -3.25 16.60 21.75
N LEU A 147 -2.15 16.98 22.41
CA LEU A 147 -1.19 17.94 21.87
C LEU A 147 -0.04 17.24 21.18
N LEU A 148 0.40 17.80 20.04
CA LEU A 148 1.61 17.43 19.34
C LEU A 148 2.54 18.65 19.24
N THR A 149 3.81 18.45 19.49
CA THR A 149 4.86 19.46 19.24
C THR A 149 5.55 19.16 17.91
N VAL A 150 5.66 20.16 17.05
CA VAL A 150 6.46 20.10 15.81
C VAL A 150 7.93 20.24 16.19
N LEU A 151 8.72 19.18 16.08
CA LEU A 151 10.15 19.20 16.43
C LEU A 151 11.00 19.79 15.29
N GLY A 152 10.58 19.60 14.04
CA GLY A 152 11.31 20.08 12.88
C GLY A 152 10.74 19.53 11.58
N ARG A 153 11.40 19.89 10.47
CA ARG A 153 11.08 19.39 9.14
C ARG A 153 12.35 18.86 8.48
N GLU A 154 12.23 17.68 7.88
CA GLU A 154 13.28 16.99 7.12
C GLU A 154 12.71 16.70 5.73
N GLU A 155 13.15 17.47 4.73
CA GLU A 155 12.62 17.43 3.34
C GLU A 155 11.10 17.68 3.30
N GLU A 156 10.31 16.70 2.84
CA GLU A 156 8.85 16.77 2.81
C GLU A 156 8.19 16.33 4.12
N PHE A 157 8.93 15.72 5.04
CA PHE A 157 8.39 15.17 6.29
C PHE A 157 8.61 16.10 7.48
N TYR A 158 7.73 15.97 8.46
CA TYR A 158 7.84 16.60 9.78
C TYR A 158 8.15 15.53 10.82
N ARG A 159 8.96 15.88 11.79
CA ARG A 159 9.09 15.13 13.02
C ARG A 159 8.16 15.76 14.05
N LEU A 160 7.18 14.99 14.51
CA LEU A 160 6.19 15.40 15.49
C LEU A 160 6.36 14.55 16.74
N ARG A 161 6.17 15.13 17.91
CA ARG A 161 6.13 14.42 19.19
C ARG A 161 4.72 14.55 19.76
N PHE A 162 4.16 13.44 20.21
CA PHE A 162 2.93 13.41 20.98
C PHE A 162 3.26 13.77 22.42
N ASP A 163 2.63 14.83 22.94
CA ASP A 163 2.84 15.31 24.29
C ASP A 163 1.83 14.64 25.23
N THR A 164 1.92 13.32 25.32
CA THR A 164 1.07 12.44 26.15
C THR A 164 1.87 11.26 26.65
N GLU A 165 1.44 10.67 27.78
CA GLU A 165 2.01 9.41 28.30
C GLU A 165 1.41 8.17 27.63
N GLU A 166 0.28 8.33 26.93
CA GLU A 166 -0.38 7.25 26.20
C GLU A 166 0.46 6.85 24.97
N PRO A 167 0.67 5.55 24.70
CA PRO A 167 1.38 5.12 23.50
C PRO A 167 0.77 5.69 22.22
N VAL A 168 1.61 6.09 21.28
CA VAL A 168 1.16 6.69 20.00
C VAL A 168 0.17 5.78 19.29
N GLU A 169 0.41 4.46 19.28
CA GLU A 169 -0.48 3.48 18.66
C GLU A 169 -1.88 3.50 19.25
N THR A 170 -2.02 3.75 20.55
CA THR A 170 -3.32 3.86 21.22
C THR A 170 -4.07 5.11 20.75
N VAL A 171 -3.36 6.25 20.64
CA VAL A 171 -3.93 7.49 20.10
C VAL A 171 -4.37 7.27 18.64
N LEU A 172 -3.54 6.60 17.83
CA LEU A 172 -3.87 6.30 16.45
C LEU A 172 -5.12 5.42 16.32
N ASN A 173 -5.22 4.38 17.14
CA ASN A 173 -6.39 3.48 17.13
C ASN A 173 -7.68 4.20 17.53
N ARG A 174 -7.59 5.26 18.34
CA ARG A 174 -8.75 6.05 18.79
C ARG A 174 -9.15 7.14 17.80
N LEU A 175 -8.19 7.86 17.23
CA LEU A 175 -8.44 9.06 16.43
C LEU A 175 -8.13 8.92 14.96
N GLY A 176 -7.28 7.95 14.62
CA GLY A 176 -6.77 7.77 13.28
C GLY A 176 -7.84 7.27 12.32
N LYS A 177 -7.65 7.61 11.06
CA LYS A 177 -8.41 7.09 9.93
C LYS A 177 -7.49 6.26 9.02
N MET A 178 -8.06 5.30 8.31
CA MET A 178 -7.34 4.55 7.30
C MET A 178 -6.74 5.49 6.25
N PRO A 179 -5.44 5.36 5.95
CA PRO A 179 -4.74 6.25 5.03
C PRO A 179 -5.00 5.86 3.57
N LEU A 180 -6.25 6.02 3.12
CA LEU A 180 -6.60 5.71 1.73
C LEU A 180 -5.71 6.49 0.76
N PRO A 181 -5.32 5.87 -0.38
CA PRO A 181 -4.50 6.53 -1.39
C PRO A 181 -5.20 7.77 -1.97
N PRO A 182 -4.44 8.79 -2.43
CA PRO A 182 -5.01 10.08 -2.85
C PRO A 182 -5.89 10.00 -4.11
N TYR A 183 -5.85 8.91 -4.87
CA TYR A 183 -6.76 8.70 -5.99
C TYR A 183 -8.17 8.23 -5.56
N ILE A 184 -8.35 7.83 -4.30
CA ILE A 184 -9.65 7.64 -3.67
C ILE A 184 -10.09 8.99 -3.13
N GLN A 185 -11.10 9.59 -3.76
CA GLN A 185 -11.53 10.99 -3.52
C GLN A 185 -12.69 11.07 -2.50
N ARG A 186 -12.69 10.20 -1.52
CA ARG A 186 -13.65 10.20 -0.40
C ARG A 186 -12.91 10.01 0.93
N ASP A 187 -13.56 10.41 2.01
CA ASP A 187 -13.06 10.08 3.34
C ASP A 187 -13.13 8.58 3.61
N ALA A 188 -12.23 8.10 4.45
CA ALA A 188 -12.29 6.73 4.94
C ALA A 188 -13.50 6.56 5.87
N ASP A 189 -14.24 5.46 5.70
CA ASP A 189 -15.35 5.05 6.52
C ASP A 189 -15.05 3.77 7.33
N ALA A 190 -16.01 3.29 8.11
CA ALA A 190 -15.81 2.13 8.97
C ALA A 190 -15.55 0.82 8.20
N ASP A 191 -16.05 0.72 6.96
CA ASP A 191 -15.79 -0.46 6.14
C ASP A 191 -14.31 -0.53 5.72
N ASP A 192 -13.65 0.63 5.55
CA ASP A 192 -12.25 0.69 5.16
C ASP A 192 -11.33 0.11 6.25
N ASP A 193 -11.70 0.15 7.52
CA ASP A 193 -10.92 -0.46 8.60
C ASP A 193 -10.71 -1.96 8.38
N THR A 194 -11.64 -2.60 7.70
CA THR A 194 -11.57 -4.02 7.32
C THR A 194 -11.16 -4.20 5.86
N ARG A 195 -11.70 -3.37 4.94
CA ARG A 195 -11.51 -3.57 3.50
C ARG A 195 -10.13 -3.12 3.01
N TYR A 196 -9.51 -2.13 3.68
CA TYR A 196 -8.15 -1.69 3.39
C TYR A 196 -7.10 -2.47 4.19
N GLN A 197 -7.44 -3.72 4.58
CA GLN A 197 -6.54 -4.72 5.17
C GLN A 197 -6.61 -6.02 4.39
N THR A 198 -5.47 -6.72 4.28
CA THR A 198 -5.46 -8.09 3.75
C THR A 198 -5.97 -9.07 4.81
N VAL A 199 -6.53 -10.21 4.37
CA VAL A 199 -7.01 -11.26 5.29
C VAL A 199 -5.87 -11.98 6.03
N PHE A 200 -4.64 -11.75 5.62
CA PHE A 200 -3.42 -12.30 6.23
C PHE A 200 -2.55 -11.24 6.92
N ALA A 201 -3.06 -10.02 7.12
CA ALA A 201 -2.33 -8.95 7.82
C ALA A 201 -2.03 -9.32 9.28
N ARG A 202 -0.74 -9.23 9.68
CA ARG A 202 -0.26 -9.62 11.02
C ARG A 202 0.50 -8.49 11.73
N HIS A 203 1.51 -7.94 11.07
CA HIS A 203 2.49 -7.03 11.68
C HIS A 203 2.12 -5.57 11.39
N ALA A 204 1.67 -4.84 12.44
CA ALA A 204 1.29 -3.44 12.31
C ALA A 204 2.51 -2.55 12.05
N GLY A 205 2.36 -1.52 11.20
CA GLY A 205 3.41 -0.54 10.92
C GLY A 205 3.30 0.11 9.54
N ALA A 206 2.61 -0.51 8.60
CA ALA A 206 2.45 0.07 7.27
C ALA A 206 1.40 1.19 7.24
N VAL A 207 1.64 2.16 6.37
CA VAL A 207 0.69 3.24 6.07
C VAL A 207 0.02 3.06 4.70
N ALA A 208 0.31 1.97 4.01
CA ALA A 208 -0.33 1.57 2.77
C ALA A 208 -0.55 0.06 2.74
N ALA A 209 -1.72 -0.36 2.27
CA ALA A 209 -2.03 -1.77 2.11
C ALA A 209 -1.25 -2.38 0.94
N PRO A 210 -0.82 -3.65 1.02
CA PRO A 210 -0.34 -4.40 -0.14
C PRO A 210 -1.52 -4.68 -1.07
N THR A 211 -1.78 -3.75 -2.01
CA THR A 211 -3.04 -3.64 -2.76
C THR A 211 -3.40 -4.90 -3.55
N ALA A 212 -2.41 -5.61 -4.11
CA ALA A 212 -2.65 -6.90 -4.75
C ALA A 212 -3.19 -7.96 -3.78
N GLY A 213 -2.80 -7.89 -2.50
CA GLY A 213 -3.28 -8.78 -1.44
C GLY A 213 -4.74 -8.54 -1.04
N LEU A 214 -5.30 -7.35 -1.33
CA LEU A 214 -6.67 -7.00 -0.96
C LEU A 214 -7.74 -7.83 -1.71
N HIS A 215 -7.36 -8.46 -2.81
CA HIS A 215 -8.26 -9.31 -3.61
C HIS A 215 -8.41 -10.74 -3.06
N PHE A 216 -7.53 -11.15 -2.14
CA PHE A 216 -7.62 -12.48 -1.51
C PHE A 216 -8.66 -12.50 -0.40
N ASP A 217 -9.39 -13.61 -0.32
CA ASP A 217 -10.18 -14.01 0.82
C ASP A 217 -9.66 -15.34 1.41
N GLN A 218 -10.26 -15.79 2.48
CA GLN A 218 -9.86 -17.03 3.15
C GLN A 218 -10.17 -18.27 2.30
N GLU A 219 -11.19 -18.20 1.46
CA GLU A 219 -11.58 -19.31 0.59
C GLU A 219 -10.53 -19.58 -0.49
N ILE A 220 -10.08 -18.54 -1.21
CA ILE A 220 -8.99 -18.69 -2.19
C ILE A 220 -7.71 -19.21 -1.55
N LEU A 221 -7.34 -18.73 -0.36
CA LEU A 221 -6.15 -19.24 0.33
C LEU A 221 -6.28 -20.73 0.64
N THR A 222 -7.46 -21.18 1.06
CA THR A 222 -7.74 -22.59 1.32
C THR A 222 -7.68 -23.44 0.04
N GLN A 223 -8.23 -22.94 -1.07
CA GLN A 223 -8.18 -23.63 -2.36
C GLN A 223 -6.74 -23.77 -2.87
N LEU A 224 -5.92 -22.73 -2.74
CA LEU A 224 -4.51 -22.74 -3.12
C LEU A 224 -3.72 -23.77 -2.31
N GLN A 225 -3.94 -23.82 -0.98
CA GLN A 225 -3.30 -24.81 -0.11
C GLN A 225 -3.74 -26.24 -0.45
N ALA A 226 -5.03 -26.45 -0.71
CA ALA A 226 -5.55 -27.76 -1.14
C ALA A 226 -4.96 -28.23 -2.47
N LYS A 227 -4.51 -27.30 -3.31
CA LYS A 227 -3.82 -27.56 -4.58
C LYS A 227 -2.29 -27.71 -4.44
N ASP A 228 -1.78 -27.78 -3.22
CA ASP A 228 -0.34 -27.82 -2.90
C ASP A 228 0.45 -26.61 -3.42
N VAL A 229 -0.20 -25.44 -3.51
CA VAL A 229 0.48 -24.16 -3.68
C VAL A 229 1.00 -23.70 -2.33
N LYS A 230 2.28 -23.41 -2.24
CA LYS A 230 2.94 -22.98 -0.99
C LYS A 230 2.72 -21.49 -0.76
N LEU A 231 2.46 -21.10 0.50
CA LEU A 231 2.25 -19.72 0.89
C LEU A 231 3.40 -19.28 1.80
N GLY A 232 4.16 -18.27 1.36
CA GLY A 232 5.21 -17.62 2.13
C GLY A 232 4.82 -16.20 2.52
N HIS A 233 5.42 -15.66 3.59
CA HIS A 233 5.14 -14.31 4.06
C HIS A 233 6.43 -13.54 4.26
N ILE A 234 6.39 -12.25 3.93
CA ILE A 234 7.38 -11.24 4.25
C ILE A 234 6.67 -10.05 4.87
N THR A 235 7.37 -9.27 5.69
CA THR A 235 6.83 -8.03 6.26
C THR A 235 7.58 -6.85 5.67
N LEU A 236 6.86 -5.91 5.05
CA LEU A 236 7.41 -4.66 4.51
C LEU A 236 6.60 -3.47 5.07
N HIS A 237 7.30 -2.53 5.72
CA HIS A 237 6.73 -1.28 6.24
C HIS A 237 7.25 -0.07 5.47
#